data_641975755f3618c01948e53f230e2a1c
#
_entry.id   641975755f3618c01948e53f230e2a1c
#
_cell.length_a   1.000
_cell.length_b   1.000
_cell.length_c   1.000
_cell.angle_alpha   90.00
_cell.angle_beta   90.00
_cell.angle_gamma   90.00
#
_symmetry.space_group_name_H-M   'P 1'
#
loop_
_entity.id
_entity.type
_entity.pdbx_description
1 polymer ?
#
loop_
_entity_poly.entity_id
_entity_poly.type
_entity_poly.pdbx_seq_one_letter_code
_entity_poly.pdbx_strand_id
1 'polypeptide(L)'
;KWLEKIQVPYELWDLSSGILDLQSPPPQGIFYNRMSASSHTRGHRYAPEFTEQVLTWLEAHGRKVVNGTGAINLEISKVKQYLKLNESGIETPATVAVLGPENIIEAARKLNIYPLITKHNRAGKGLGVQLFQNEEELEAYVNSSAFEPSVDGITLLQAYIKPSDGRIRRSEFINQKFLYTVSIDSSDGFQLCPADGCQIGKRPEQLETSEKFQITEPLPDGRREAYENFLKNA
;
A
#
# COMPACT_ATOMS: atom_id res chain seq x y z
N LYS A 1 -7.49 -6.72 21.40
CA LYS A 1 -6.88 -5.90 22.49
C LYS A 1 -7.60 -4.58 22.75
N TRP A 2 -7.85 -3.72 21.71
CA TRP A 2 -8.54 -2.43 21.94
C TRP A 2 -10.03 -2.62 22.16
N LEU A 3 -10.71 -3.41 21.31
CA LEU A 3 -12.14 -3.73 21.47
C LEU A 3 -12.43 -4.40 22.81
N GLU A 4 -11.56 -5.28 23.27
CA GLU A 4 -11.64 -5.89 24.61
C GLU A 4 -11.58 -4.82 25.73
N LYS A 5 -10.66 -3.85 25.61
CA LYS A 5 -10.52 -2.76 26.59
C LYS A 5 -11.77 -1.91 26.71
N ILE A 6 -12.47 -1.67 25.61
CA ILE A 6 -13.70 -0.89 25.58
C ILE A 6 -14.96 -1.77 25.66
N GLN A 7 -14.80 -3.06 25.94
CA GLN A 7 -15.87 -4.04 26.13
C GLN A 7 -16.83 -4.17 24.94
N VAL A 8 -16.33 -3.98 23.72
CA VAL A 8 -17.09 -4.21 22.49
C VAL A 8 -16.93 -5.68 22.10
N PRO A 9 -18.02 -6.46 22.02
CA PRO A 9 -17.94 -7.84 21.57
C PRO A 9 -17.55 -7.88 20.09
N TYR A 10 -16.69 -8.82 19.72
CA TYR A 10 -16.26 -9.02 18.35
C TYR A 10 -15.95 -10.48 18.07
N GLU A 11 -16.04 -10.85 16.80
CA GLU A 11 -15.61 -12.13 16.26
C GLU A 11 -14.51 -11.91 15.22
N LEU A 12 -13.53 -12.80 15.18
CA LEU A 12 -12.46 -12.76 14.18
C LEU A 12 -12.78 -13.76 13.05
N TRP A 13 -12.84 -13.26 11.83
CA TRP A 13 -12.91 -14.06 10.63
C TRP A 13 -11.54 -14.17 9.98
N ASP A 14 -10.99 -15.38 9.96
CA ASP A 14 -9.76 -15.68 9.25
C ASP A 14 -10.11 -16.02 7.79
N LEU A 15 -9.74 -15.12 6.87
CA LEU A 15 -9.99 -15.26 5.43
C LEU A 15 -8.75 -15.78 4.68
N SER A 16 -7.80 -16.40 5.38
CA SER A 16 -6.67 -17.10 4.75
C SER A 16 -7.11 -18.39 4.04
N SER A 17 -8.24 -18.94 4.48
CA SER A 17 -8.96 -20.08 3.88
C SER A 17 -10.43 -20.00 4.28
N GLY A 18 -11.29 -20.76 3.61
CA GLY A 18 -12.70 -20.84 4.02
C GLY A 18 -13.67 -21.11 2.88
N ILE A 19 -14.95 -21.06 3.21
CA ILE A 19 -16.08 -21.25 2.31
C ILE A 19 -16.96 -20.01 2.42
N LEU A 20 -17.35 -19.46 1.27
CA LEU A 20 -18.35 -18.41 1.18
C LEU A 20 -19.64 -19.02 0.61
N ASP A 21 -20.65 -19.18 1.48
CA ASP A 21 -21.97 -19.67 1.06
C ASP A 21 -22.82 -18.51 0.56
N LEU A 22 -23.07 -18.48 -0.74
CA LEU A 22 -23.89 -17.44 -1.38
C LEU A 22 -25.40 -17.70 -1.24
N GLN A 23 -25.82 -18.85 -0.72
CA GLN A 23 -27.22 -19.19 -0.51
C GLN A 23 -27.77 -18.60 0.78
N SER A 24 -26.89 -18.29 1.73
CA SER A 24 -27.24 -17.74 3.04
C SER A 24 -26.90 -16.27 3.13
N PRO A 25 -27.73 -15.42 3.79
CA PRO A 25 -27.36 -14.05 4.02
C PRO A 25 -26.27 -13.95 5.11
N PRO A 26 -25.39 -12.95 5.07
CA PRO A 26 -24.42 -12.73 6.12
C PRO A 26 -25.08 -12.37 7.46
N PRO A 27 -24.41 -12.67 8.58
CA PRO A 27 -24.91 -12.28 9.90
C PRO A 27 -25.06 -10.76 10.01
N GLN A 28 -25.85 -10.30 10.97
CA GLN A 28 -25.97 -8.90 11.28
C GLN A 28 -24.72 -8.40 12.00
N GLY A 29 -24.26 -7.19 11.67
CA GLY A 29 -23.10 -6.61 12.32
C GLY A 29 -22.41 -5.52 11.50
N ILE A 30 -21.34 -4.99 12.10
CA ILE A 30 -20.40 -4.09 11.43
C ILE A 30 -19.13 -4.88 11.16
N PHE A 31 -18.66 -4.86 9.94
CA PHE A 31 -17.49 -5.61 9.51
C PHE A 31 -16.29 -4.67 9.32
N TYR A 32 -15.15 -5.03 9.90
CA TYR A 32 -13.93 -4.27 9.79
C TYR A 32 -12.86 -5.08 9.07
N ASN A 33 -12.62 -4.73 7.82
CA ASN A 33 -11.58 -5.36 7.01
C ASN A 33 -10.19 -4.87 7.41
N ARG A 34 -9.26 -5.83 7.57
CA ARG A 34 -7.84 -5.60 7.87
C ARG A 34 -6.92 -6.42 6.97
N MET A 35 -7.41 -6.88 5.82
CA MET A 35 -6.58 -7.60 4.86
C MET A 35 -5.46 -6.71 4.34
N SER A 36 -4.29 -7.29 4.15
CA SER A 36 -3.09 -6.61 3.68
C SER A 36 -2.64 -7.15 2.32
N ALA A 37 -2.20 -6.26 1.42
CA ALA A 37 -1.59 -6.61 0.14
C ALA A 37 -0.40 -7.57 0.29
N SER A 38 0.32 -7.52 1.42
CA SER A 38 1.47 -8.36 1.71
C SER A 38 1.14 -9.71 2.35
N SER A 39 -0.11 -10.16 2.35
CA SER A 39 -0.52 -11.46 2.93
C SER A 39 0.22 -12.65 2.31
N HIS A 40 0.58 -12.57 1.02
CA HIS A 40 1.36 -13.58 0.31
C HIS A 40 2.73 -13.86 0.95
N THR A 41 3.38 -12.87 1.59
CA THR A 41 4.66 -13.08 2.30
C THR A 41 4.52 -13.92 3.58
N ARG A 42 3.29 -14.23 3.97
CA ARG A 42 2.93 -15.07 5.13
C ARG A 42 2.21 -16.36 4.71
N GLY A 43 2.36 -16.77 3.44
CA GLY A 43 1.74 -17.99 2.91
C GLY A 43 0.27 -17.86 2.48
N HIS A 44 -0.31 -16.67 2.54
CA HIS A 44 -1.74 -16.44 2.24
C HIS A 44 -1.90 -15.73 0.89
N ARG A 45 -1.49 -16.41 -0.21
CA ARG A 45 -1.42 -15.85 -1.56
C ARG A 45 -2.76 -15.31 -2.05
N TYR A 46 -3.84 -16.04 -1.81
CA TYR A 46 -5.17 -15.76 -2.34
C TYR A 46 -6.12 -15.10 -1.35
N ALA A 47 -5.65 -14.83 -0.13
CA ALA A 47 -6.48 -14.25 0.90
C ALA A 47 -7.07 -12.87 0.52
N PRO A 48 -6.37 -11.95 -0.16
CA PRO A 48 -6.97 -10.69 -0.59
C PRO A 48 -8.06 -10.87 -1.62
N GLU A 49 -7.88 -11.78 -2.58
CA GLU A 49 -8.90 -12.08 -3.59
C GLU A 49 -10.16 -12.66 -2.95
N PHE A 50 -9.99 -13.60 -2.01
CA PHE A 50 -11.13 -14.16 -1.28
C PHE A 50 -11.81 -13.13 -0.38
N THR A 51 -11.03 -12.27 0.27
CA THR A 51 -11.54 -11.16 1.07
C THR A 51 -12.39 -10.21 0.24
N GLU A 52 -11.97 -9.86 -0.98
CA GLU A 52 -12.75 -9.02 -1.88
C GLU A 52 -14.14 -9.63 -2.16
N GLN A 53 -14.22 -10.95 -2.38
CA GLN A 53 -15.51 -11.63 -2.61
C GLN A 53 -16.39 -11.57 -1.35
N VAL A 54 -15.81 -11.81 -0.17
CA VAL A 54 -16.54 -11.71 1.11
C VAL A 54 -17.07 -10.29 1.33
N LEU A 55 -16.24 -9.27 1.08
CA LEU A 55 -16.66 -7.87 1.22
C LEU A 55 -17.79 -7.51 0.24
N THR A 56 -17.68 -7.95 -1.02
CA THR A 56 -18.72 -7.77 -2.04
C THR A 56 -20.04 -8.39 -1.58
N TRP A 57 -19.99 -9.62 -1.05
CA TRP A 57 -21.16 -10.31 -0.51
C TRP A 57 -21.80 -9.57 0.67
N LEU A 58 -20.97 -9.08 1.61
CA LEU A 58 -21.44 -8.27 2.75
C LEU A 58 -22.13 -6.99 2.29
N GLU A 59 -21.52 -6.25 1.37
CA GLU A 59 -22.03 -4.99 0.84
C GLU A 59 -23.31 -5.20 0.02
N ALA A 60 -23.38 -6.27 -0.79
CA ALA A 60 -24.58 -6.63 -1.55
C ALA A 60 -25.79 -6.92 -0.64
N HIS A 61 -25.53 -7.38 0.60
CA HIS A 61 -26.57 -7.58 1.62
C HIS A 61 -26.77 -6.38 2.55
N GLY A 62 -26.24 -5.21 2.19
CA GLY A 62 -26.42 -3.97 2.95
C GLY A 62 -25.71 -3.96 4.31
N ARG A 63 -24.68 -4.78 4.50
CA ARG A 63 -23.89 -4.74 5.74
C ARG A 63 -22.98 -3.54 5.76
N LYS A 64 -22.81 -2.94 6.94
CA LYS A 64 -21.85 -1.86 7.12
C LYS A 64 -20.44 -2.43 7.17
N VAL A 65 -19.62 -2.06 6.20
CA VAL A 65 -18.23 -2.50 6.09
C VAL A 65 -17.30 -1.29 6.24
N VAL A 66 -16.32 -1.40 7.14
CA VAL A 66 -15.21 -0.45 7.27
C VAL A 66 -14.02 -1.01 6.49
N ASN A 67 -13.42 -0.21 5.63
CA ASN A 67 -12.44 -0.62 4.63
C ASN A 67 -13.02 -1.69 3.67
N GLY A 68 -14.10 -1.36 3.01
CA GLY A 68 -14.83 -2.24 2.09
C GLY A 68 -14.09 -2.56 0.79
N THR A 69 -14.86 -2.90 -0.25
CA THR A 69 -14.30 -3.28 -1.57
C THR A 69 -13.47 -2.18 -2.21
N GLY A 70 -13.86 -0.91 -2.09
CA GLY A 70 -13.06 0.23 -2.56
C GLY A 70 -11.66 0.25 -1.93
N ALA A 71 -11.58 0.09 -0.61
CA ALA A 71 -10.33 0.12 0.11
C ALA A 71 -9.41 -1.06 -0.24
N ILE A 72 -9.93 -2.31 -0.31
CA ILE A 72 -9.10 -3.46 -0.66
C ILE A 72 -8.60 -3.37 -2.10
N ASN A 73 -9.40 -2.88 -3.03
CA ASN A 73 -9.01 -2.67 -4.42
C ASN A 73 -7.81 -1.71 -4.55
N LEU A 74 -7.77 -0.66 -3.73
CA LEU A 74 -6.63 0.26 -3.67
C LEU A 74 -5.45 -0.38 -2.93
N GLU A 75 -5.68 -1.12 -1.86
CA GLU A 75 -4.62 -1.78 -1.09
C GLU A 75 -3.79 -2.77 -1.93
N ILE A 76 -4.44 -3.52 -2.82
CA ILE A 76 -3.79 -4.57 -3.61
C ILE A 76 -3.23 -4.12 -4.96
N SER A 77 -3.40 -2.86 -5.36
CA SER A 77 -2.96 -2.38 -6.67
C SER A 77 -2.46 -0.93 -6.66
N LYS A 78 -1.16 -0.76 -6.85
CA LYS A 78 -0.56 0.58 -7.03
C LYS A 78 -1.02 1.27 -8.31
N VAL A 79 -1.32 0.51 -9.37
CA VAL A 79 -1.92 1.07 -10.59
C VAL A 79 -3.23 1.78 -10.26
N LYS A 80 -4.14 1.10 -9.53
CA LYS A 80 -5.41 1.71 -9.11
C LYS A 80 -5.19 2.91 -8.18
N GLN A 81 -4.21 2.82 -7.25
CA GLN A 81 -3.85 3.95 -6.38
C GLN A 81 -3.44 5.18 -7.19
N TYR A 82 -2.52 5.03 -8.14
CA TYR A 82 -2.01 6.15 -8.93
C TYR A 82 -3.08 6.77 -9.81
N LEU A 83 -3.90 5.96 -10.47
CA LEU A 83 -5.04 6.46 -11.26
C LEU A 83 -6.00 7.26 -10.37
N LYS A 84 -6.36 6.72 -9.20
CA LYS A 84 -7.27 7.39 -8.26
C LYS A 84 -6.69 8.68 -7.69
N LEU A 85 -5.38 8.71 -7.39
CA LEU A 85 -4.67 9.92 -6.96
C LEU A 85 -4.71 11.00 -8.05
N ASN A 86 -4.38 10.63 -9.29
CA ASN A 86 -4.37 11.55 -10.43
C ASN A 86 -5.78 12.10 -10.74
N GLU A 87 -6.82 11.27 -10.68
CA GLU A 87 -8.23 11.72 -10.79
C GLU A 87 -8.60 12.77 -9.73
N SER A 88 -7.95 12.71 -8.58
CA SER A 88 -8.17 13.65 -7.46
C SER A 88 -7.23 14.86 -7.50
N GLY A 89 -6.47 15.05 -8.59
CA GLY A 89 -5.54 16.16 -8.75
C GLY A 89 -4.24 16.01 -7.94
N ILE A 90 -3.95 14.80 -7.42
CA ILE A 90 -2.70 14.51 -6.71
C ILE A 90 -1.72 13.90 -7.70
N GLU A 91 -0.66 14.62 -8.01
CA GLU A 91 0.37 14.18 -8.94
C GLU A 91 1.11 12.95 -8.41
N THR A 92 1.36 12.00 -9.32
CA THR A 92 2.20 10.83 -9.07
C THR A 92 3.41 10.83 -10.00
N PRO A 93 4.53 10.20 -9.63
CA PRO A 93 5.66 10.08 -10.52
C PRO A 93 5.30 9.36 -11.82
N ALA A 94 5.92 9.73 -12.94
CA ALA A 94 5.74 9.05 -14.22
C ALA A 94 5.96 7.55 -14.04
N THR A 95 4.98 6.74 -14.45
CA THR A 95 4.94 5.30 -14.17
C THR A 95 4.41 4.51 -15.36
N VAL A 96 5.03 3.39 -15.67
CA VAL A 96 4.57 2.40 -16.64
C VAL A 96 4.37 1.08 -15.91
N ALA A 97 3.22 0.43 -16.11
CA ALA A 97 2.95 -0.92 -15.60
C ALA A 97 3.23 -1.94 -16.70
N VAL A 98 3.88 -3.03 -16.36
CA VAL A 98 4.28 -4.07 -17.29
C VAL A 98 3.95 -5.46 -16.74
N LEU A 99 3.40 -6.32 -17.60
CA LEU A 99 3.18 -7.74 -17.31
C LEU A 99 4.27 -8.56 -17.99
N GLY A 100 4.92 -9.42 -17.22
CA GLY A 100 6.01 -10.29 -17.68
C GLY A 100 7.37 -9.59 -17.71
N PRO A 101 8.44 -10.31 -17.30
CA PRO A 101 9.80 -9.76 -17.26
C PRO A 101 10.35 -9.40 -18.65
N GLU A 102 9.94 -10.13 -19.68
CA GLU A 102 10.37 -9.96 -21.07
C GLU A 102 10.02 -8.58 -21.64
N ASN A 103 9.02 -7.90 -21.07
CA ASN A 103 8.54 -6.60 -21.53
C ASN A 103 9.16 -5.41 -20.74
N ILE A 104 9.96 -5.67 -19.70
CA ILE A 104 10.45 -4.64 -18.77
C ILE A 104 11.35 -3.63 -19.48
N ILE A 105 12.27 -4.09 -20.35
CA ILE A 105 13.22 -3.21 -21.03
C ILE A 105 12.48 -2.34 -22.07
N GLU A 106 11.54 -2.89 -22.82
CA GLU A 106 10.70 -2.10 -23.72
C GLU A 106 9.90 -1.04 -22.95
N ALA A 107 9.33 -1.39 -21.81
CA ALA A 107 8.61 -0.46 -20.94
C ALA A 107 9.52 0.65 -20.37
N ALA A 108 10.78 0.33 -20.04
CA ALA A 108 11.76 1.33 -19.61
C ALA A 108 12.10 2.32 -20.73
N ARG A 109 12.29 1.83 -21.94
CA ARG A 109 12.49 2.67 -23.14
C ARG A 109 11.29 3.58 -23.41
N LYS A 110 10.08 3.06 -23.21
CA LYS A 110 8.84 3.84 -23.32
C LYS A 110 8.73 4.93 -22.26
N LEU A 111 9.12 4.63 -21.00
CA LEU A 111 9.18 5.61 -19.92
C LEU A 111 10.25 6.68 -20.20
N ASN A 112 11.39 6.28 -20.73
CA ASN A 112 12.54 7.11 -21.14
C ASN A 112 13.02 8.09 -20.05
N ILE A 113 13.06 7.63 -18.81
CA ILE A 113 13.46 8.42 -17.64
C ILE A 113 14.41 7.59 -16.78
N TYR A 114 15.58 8.13 -16.46
CA TYR A 114 16.52 7.61 -15.47
C TYR A 114 17.00 8.74 -14.54
N PRO A 115 17.28 8.44 -13.26
CA PRO A 115 17.12 7.14 -12.61
C PRO A 115 15.66 6.73 -12.47
N LEU A 116 15.39 5.42 -12.53
CA LEU A 116 14.08 4.85 -12.31
C LEU A 116 14.12 3.79 -11.19
N ILE A 117 12.95 3.45 -10.68
CA ILE A 117 12.80 2.32 -9.75
C ILE A 117 11.81 1.30 -10.32
N THR A 118 12.08 0.01 -10.02
CA THR A 118 11.06 -1.01 -10.12
C THR A 118 10.23 -1.06 -8.84
N LYS A 119 9.00 -1.52 -8.93
CA LYS A 119 8.12 -1.82 -7.78
C LYS A 119 7.18 -2.96 -8.14
N HIS A 120 6.85 -3.79 -7.17
CA HIS A 120 5.71 -4.69 -7.31
C HIS A 120 4.39 -3.90 -7.26
N ASN A 121 3.46 -4.19 -8.17
CA ASN A 121 2.13 -3.61 -8.12
C ASN A 121 1.43 -3.98 -6.81
N ARG A 122 1.54 -5.25 -6.41
CA ARG A 122 0.97 -5.76 -5.17
C ARG A 122 2.05 -6.09 -4.15
N ALA A 123 2.46 -5.10 -3.38
CA ALA A 123 3.39 -5.26 -2.26
C ALA A 123 3.33 -4.07 -1.33
N GLY A 124 3.87 -4.24 -0.13
CA GLY A 124 4.10 -3.19 0.85
C GLY A 124 5.54 -3.19 1.36
N LYS A 125 5.89 -2.25 2.23
CA LYS A 125 7.17 -2.19 2.97
C LYS A 125 8.44 -2.13 2.10
N GLY A 126 8.35 -1.65 0.86
CA GLY A 126 9.50 -1.55 -0.03
C GLY A 126 9.88 -2.84 -0.76
N LEU A 127 9.08 -3.90 -0.69
CA LEU A 127 9.30 -5.13 -1.44
C LEU A 127 9.33 -4.89 -2.95
N GLY A 128 10.34 -5.43 -3.62
CA GLY A 128 10.54 -5.31 -5.07
C GLY A 128 10.94 -3.90 -5.53
N VAL A 129 11.33 -3.01 -4.60
CA VAL A 129 11.83 -1.68 -4.96
C VAL A 129 13.34 -1.77 -5.18
N GLN A 130 13.78 -1.52 -6.42
CA GLN A 130 15.18 -1.44 -6.82
C GLN A 130 15.38 -0.16 -7.62
N LEU A 131 16.53 0.50 -7.46
CA LEU A 131 16.93 1.72 -8.16
C LEU A 131 17.92 1.40 -9.27
N PHE A 132 17.71 1.98 -10.45
CA PHE A 132 18.57 1.82 -11.63
C PHE A 132 18.95 3.17 -12.18
N GLN A 133 20.24 3.33 -12.46
CA GLN A 133 20.78 4.57 -13.02
C GLN A 133 20.67 4.62 -14.56
N ASN A 134 20.60 3.45 -15.20
CA ASN A 134 20.58 3.28 -16.66
C ASN A 134 19.92 1.96 -17.05
N GLU A 135 19.78 1.73 -18.37
CA GLU A 135 19.14 0.55 -18.94
C GLU A 135 19.97 -0.71 -18.69
N GLU A 136 21.28 -0.61 -18.76
CA GLU A 136 22.21 -1.73 -18.61
C GLU A 136 22.10 -2.37 -17.21
N GLU A 137 21.98 -1.52 -16.16
CA GLU A 137 21.75 -2.01 -14.78
C GLU A 137 20.41 -2.73 -14.65
N LEU A 138 19.36 -2.16 -15.25
CA LEU A 138 18.03 -2.76 -15.23
C LEU A 138 18.01 -4.09 -15.98
N GLU A 139 18.62 -4.17 -17.17
CA GLU A 139 18.70 -5.39 -17.98
C GLU A 139 19.47 -6.48 -17.25
N ALA A 140 20.62 -6.14 -16.64
CA ALA A 140 21.40 -7.07 -15.84
C ALA A 140 20.60 -7.63 -14.67
N TYR A 141 19.81 -6.80 -13.99
CA TYR A 141 18.94 -7.22 -12.89
C TYR A 141 17.81 -8.15 -13.36
N VAL A 142 17.09 -7.77 -14.41
CA VAL A 142 15.95 -8.55 -14.94
C VAL A 142 16.39 -9.94 -15.41
N ASN A 143 17.58 -10.05 -15.97
CA ASN A 143 18.16 -11.32 -16.44
C ASN A 143 18.87 -12.13 -15.34
N SER A 144 18.93 -11.63 -14.12
CA SER A 144 19.59 -12.29 -13.01
C SER A 144 18.63 -13.13 -12.18
N SER A 145 19.18 -14.03 -11.37
CA SER A 145 18.41 -14.79 -10.37
C SER A 145 17.91 -13.93 -9.18
N ALA A 146 18.32 -12.67 -9.10
CA ALA A 146 17.84 -11.73 -8.09
C ALA A 146 16.51 -11.08 -8.47
N PHE A 147 16.07 -11.23 -9.73
CA PHE A 147 14.77 -10.70 -10.15
C PHE A 147 13.62 -11.48 -9.51
N GLU A 148 12.81 -10.78 -8.72
CA GLU A 148 11.60 -11.33 -8.12
C GLU A 148 10.38 -10.70 -8.78
N PRO A 149 9.52 -11.47 -9.47
CA PRO A 149 8.29 -10.94 -10.05
C PRO A 149 7.28 -10.58 -8.95
N SER A 150 6.45 -9.58 -9.22
CA SER A 150 5.30 -9.31 -8.37
C SER A 150 4.37 -10.51 -8.28
N VAL A 151 3.72 -10.69 -7.14
CA VAL A 151 2.79 -11.81 -6.91
C VAL A 151 1.58 -11.84 -7.87
N ASP A 152 1.27 -10.72 -8.49
CA ASP A 152 0.24 -10.57 -9.54
C ASP A 152 0.84 -10.47 -10.95
N GLY A 153 2.15 -10.67 -11.09
CA GLY A 153 2.88 -10.59 -12.35
C GLY A 153 3.13 -9.18 -12.88
N ILE A 154 2.64 -8.14 -12.18
CA ILE A 154 2.72 -6.76 -12.66
C ILE A 154 3.84 -6.02 -11.96
N THR A 155 4.84 -5.60 -12.73
CA THR A 155 5.93 -4.73 -12.29
C THR A 155 5.66 -3.29 -12.73
N LEU A 156 5.91 -2.33 -11.84
CA LEU A 156 5.88 -0.91 -12.17
C LEU A 156 7.30 -0.42 -12.38
N LEU A 157 7.52 0.31 -13.47
CA LEU A 157 8.69 1.14 -13.70
C LEU A 157 8.29 2.59 -13.43
N GLN A 158 9.00 3.25 -12.54
CA GLN A 158 8.62 4.59 -12.07
C GLN A 158 9.83 5.50 -12.02
N ALA A 159 9.66 6.75 -12.48
CA ALA A 159 10.67 7.78 -12.31
C ALA A 159 11.06 7.91 -10.82
N TYR A 160 12.34 7.86 -10.53
CA TYR A 160 12.83 8.06 -9.17
C TYR A 160 12.86 9.54 -8.82
N ILE A 161 12.16 9.91 -7.76
CA ILE A 161 12.19 11.25 -7.19
C ILE A 161 13.05 11.23 -5.94
N LYS A 162 14.23 11.83 -6.01
CA LYS A 162 15.13 11.96 -4.87
C LYS A 162 14.57 13.01 -3.91
N PRO A 163 14.32 12.66 -2.63
CA PRO A 163 13.93 13.66 -1.64
C PRO A 163 15.03 14.71 -1.46
N SER A 164 14.68 16.00 -1.48
CA SER A 164 15.65 17.10 -1.39
C SER A 164 16.37 17.16 -0.05
N ASP A 165 15.74 16.70 1.03
CA ASP A 165 16.24 16.66 2.40
C ASP A 165 16.61 15.23 2.86
N GLY A 166 16.63 14.24 1.95
CA GLY A 166 16.89 12.83 2.28
C GLY A 166 15.79 12.18 3.11
N ARG A 167 14.61 12.79 3.23
CA ARG A 167 13.53 12.31 4.09
C ARG A 167 12.25 12.08 3.30
N ILE A 168 11.54 11.02 3.65
CA ILE A 168 10.20 10.71 3.12
C ILE A 168 9.16 11.10 4.18
N ARG A 169 8.06 11.65 3.72
CA ARG A 169 6.94 12.03 4.57
C ARG A 169 5.79 11.06 4.40
N ARG A 170 5.30 10.54 5.52
CA ARG A 170 4.12 9.67 5.57
C ARG A 170 3.04 10.33 6.40
N SER A 171 1.95 10.71 5.75
CA SER A 171 0.80 11.32 6.40
C SER A 171 -0.24 10.26 6.76
N GLU A 172 -0.74 10.33 7.98
CA GLU A 172 -1.76 9.41 8.50
C GLU A 172 -3.12 10.11 8.56
N PHE A 173 -4.15 9.37 8.16
CA PHE A 173 -5.53 9.85 8.16
C PHE A 173 -6.42 8.83 8.85
N ILE A 174 -7.38 9.30 9.64
CA ILE A 174 -8.41 8.47 10.27
C ILE A 174 -9.77 9.09 9.96
N ASN A 175 -10.70 8.27 9.49
CA ASN A 175 -12.04 8.72 9.13
C ASN A 175 -12.01 9.96 8.21
N GLN A 176 -11.16 9.91 7.17
CA GLN A 176 -10.99 10.96 6.15
C GLN A 176 -10.41 12.29 6.68
N LYS A 177 -9.92 12.31 7.91
CA LYS A 177 -9.29 13.48 8.52
C LYS A 177 -7.80 13.25 8.71
N PHE A 178 -7.02 14.28 8.40
CA PHE A 178 -5.59 14.30 8.70
C PHE A 178 -5.35 14.17 10.20
N LEU A 179 -4.39 13.33 10.57
CA LEU A 179 -4.01 13.11 11.95
C LEU A 179 -2.61 13.68 12.24
N TYR A 180 -1.60 13.20 11.55
CA TYR A 180 -0.22 13.70 11.64
C TYR A 180 0.62 13.26 10.44
N THR A 181 1.81 13.82 10.29
CA THR A 181 2.83 13.39 9.34
C THR A 181 4.06 12.89 10.08
N VAL A 182 4.60 11.76 9.64
CA VAL A 182 5.89 11.24 10.09
C VAL A 182 6.92 11.52 8.99
N SER A 183 8.00 12.20 9.37
CA SER A 183 9.18 12.37 8.54
C SER A 183 10.17 11.25 8.81
N ILE A 184 10.56 10.51 7.79
CA ILE A 184 11.36 9.28 7.90
C ILE A 184 12.65 9.51 7.13
N ASP A 185 13.80 9.29 7.78
CA ASP A 185 15.09 9.27 7.10
C ASP A 185 15.15 8.08 6.14
N SER A 186 15.46 8.36 4.88
CA SER A 186 15.55 7.38 3.79
C SER A 186 16.98 7.13 3.30
N SER A 187 17.98 7.64 4.01
CA SER A 187 19.40 7.49 3.64
C SER A 187 19.87 6.03 3.58
N ASP A 188 19.26 5.15 4.39
CA ASP A 188 19.59 3.71 4.46
C ASP A 188 18.86 2.87 3.41
N GLY A 189 18.11 3.48 2.47
CA GLY A 189 17.40 2.78 1.40
C GLY A 189 15.88 2.80 1.50
N PHE A 190 15.24 1.94 0.71
CA PHE A 190 13.77 1.96 0.51
C PHE A 190 12.95 1.21 1.57
N GLN A 191 13.56 0.44 2.46
CA GLN A 191 12.86 -0.22 3.56
C GLN A 191 12.53 0.78 4.66
N LEU A 192 11.35 1.37 4.56
CA LEU A 192 10.90 2.44 5.46
C LEU A 192 10.43 1.93 6.84
N CYS A 193 10.19 0.63 6.99
CA CYS A 193 9.74 0.03 8.23
C CYS A 193 10.25 -1.42 8.29
N PRO A 194 11.36 -1.71 8.97
CA PRO A 194 11.75 -3.09 9.26
C PRO A 194 10.59 -3.79 9.97
N ALA A 195 10.26 -5.01 9.57
CA ALA A 195 9.12 -5.77 10.10
C ALA A 195 9.12 -5.87 11.64
N ASP A 196 10.32 -5.83 12.23
CA ASP A 196 10.55 -5.96 13.67
C ASP A 196 10.46 -4.62 14.44
N GLY A 197 10.47 -3.48 13.75
CA GLY A 197 10.41 -2.13 14.35
C GLY A 197 9.03 -1.50 14.38
N CYS A 198 8.09 -1.97 13.57
CA CYS A 198 6.72 -1.46 13.56
C CYS A 198 5.90 -2.09 14.70
N GLN A 199 6.07 -1.60 15.91
CA GLN A 199 5.17 -1.93 17.02
C GLN A 199 3.83 -1.22 16.80
N ILE A 200 2.89 -1.95 16.18
CA ILE A 200 1.50 -1.53 16.04
C ILE A 200 0.92 -1.34 17.45
N GLY A 201 0.55 -0.11 17.80
CA GLY A 201 -0.17 0.19 19.04
C GLY A 201 0.53 1.12 20.04
N LYS A 202 1.71 1.64 19.75
CA LYS A 202 2.26 2.77 20.52
C LYS A 202 1.54 4.06 20.09
N ARG A 203 1.09 4.85 21.06
CA ARG A 203 0.60 6.22 20.79
C ARG A 203 1.75 7.07 20.26
N PRO A 204 1.48 8.14 19.48
CA PRO A 204 2.51 9.07 19.03
C PRO A 204 3.46 9.53 20.13
N GLU A 205 2.93 9.70 21.36
CA GLU A 205 3.68 10.08 22.58
C GLU A 205 4.65 8.99 23.10
N GLN A 206 4.53 7.75 22.59
CA GLN A 206 5.36 6.60 22.98
C GLN A 206 6.33 6.15 21.88
N LEU A 207 6.29 6.79 20.70
CA LEU A 207 7.35 6.69 19.73
C LEU A 207 8.52 7.52 20.29
N GLU A 208 9.49 6.84 20.90
CA GLU A 208 10.78 7.46 21.12
C GLU A 208 11.21 8.05 19.78
N THR A 209 11.39 9.36 19.75
CA THR A 209 11.89 10.10 18.60
C THR A 209 13.32 9.64 18.35
N SER A 210 13.46 8.51 17.66
CA SER A 210 14.75 8.17 17.08
C SER A 210 15.04 9.23 16.02
N GLU A 211 16.29 9.57 15.78
CA GLU A 211 16.70 10.51 14.72
C GLU A 211 16.11 10.13 13.35
N LYS A 212 15.75 8.85 13.17
CA LYS A 212 15.15 8.29 11.97
C LYS A 212 13.68 8.71 11.77
N PHE A 213 12.89 8.85 12.85
CA PHE A 213 11.46 9.15 12.78
C PHE A 213 11.13 10.42 13.55
N GLN A 214 10.53 11.40 12.89
CA GLN A 214 10.10 12.65 13.50
C GLN A 214 8.63 12.90 13.16
N ILE A 215 7.82 13.20 14.18
CA ILE A 215 6.45 13.66 13.95
C ILE A 215 6.50 15.13 13.57
N THR A 216 5.93 15.48 12.43
CA THR A 216 5.84 16.85 11.94
C THR A 216 4.38 17.23 11.70
N GLU A 217 3.99 18.40 12.15
CA GLU A 217 2.70 19.04 11.85
C GLU A 217 2.95 20.49 11.46
N PRO A 218 2.18 21.04 10.52
CA PRO A 218 1.20 20.45 9.59
C PRO A 218 1.85 19.73 8.41
N LEU A 219 1.04 19.21 7.47
CA LEU A 219 1.53 18.72 6.17
C LEU A 219 2.40 19.80 5.52
N PRO A 220 3.66 19.51 5.15
CA PRO A 220 4.64 20.55 4.80
C PRO A 220 4.29 21.40 3.58
N ASP A 221 3.43 20.91 2.70
CA ASP A 221 3.15 21.50 1.38
C ASP A 221 1.71 22.02 1.20
N GLY A 222 0.93 22.10 2.26
CA GLY A 222 -0.44 22.59 2.21
C GLY A 222 -1.45 21.67 1.52
N ARG A 223 -1.06 20.46 1.14
CA ARG A 223 -1.91 19.50 0.40
C ARG A 223 -2.94 18.78 1.25
N ARG A 224 -3.10 19.16 2.51
CA ARG A 224 -4.06 18.52 3.43
C ARG A 224 -5.45 18.41 2.83
N GLU A 225 -5.97 19.49 2.26
CA GLU A 225 -7.32 19.53 1.68
C GLU A 225 -7.46 18.58 0.48
N ALA A 226 -6.45 18.51 -0.39
CA ALA A 226 -6.44 17.60 -1.53
C ALA A 226 -6.48 16.13 -1.08
N TYR A 227 -5.72 15.76 -0.06
CA TYR A 227 -5.74 14.41 0.49
C TYR A 227 -7.05 14.07 1.22
N GLU A 228 -7.62 15.01 1.97
CA GLU A 228 -8.91 14.82 2.61
C GLU A 228 -10.03 14.65 1.58
N ASN A 229 -10.00 15.41 0.48
CA ASN A 229 -10.94 15.27 -0.64
C ASN A 229 -10.76 13.94 -1.39
N PHE A 230 -9.52 13.51 -1.63
CA PHE A 230 -9.25 12.18 -2.16
C PHE A 230 -9.91 11.08 -1.33
N LEU A 231 -9.73 11.10 -0.01
CA LEU A 231 -10.26 10.09 0.90
C LEU A 231 -11.79 10.08 1.01
N LYS A 232 -12.45 11.21 0.74
CA LYS A 232 -13.92 11.28 0.69
C LYS A 232 -14.50 10.59 -0.56
N ASN A 233 -13.70 10.52 -1.64
CA ASN A 233 -14.12 10.04 -2.95
C ASN A 233 -13.49 8.67 -3.32
N ALA A 234 -12.63 8.13 -2.47
CA ALA A 234 -12.01 6.81 -2.62
C ALA A 234 -12.85 5.71 -1.98
#